data_adc84b940bfdf7a9fb974e479ce4ae99
#
_entry.id   adc84b940bfdf7a9fb974e479ce4ae99
#
_cell.length_a   1.000
_cell.length_b   1.000
_cell.length_c   1.000
_cell.angle_alpha   90.00
_cell.angle_beta   90.00
_cell.angle_gamma   90.00
#
_symmetry.space_group_name_H-M   'P 1'
#
loop_
_entity.id
_entity.type
_entity.pdbx_description
1 polymer ?
#
loop_
_entity_poly.entity_id
_entity_poly.type
_entity_poly.pdbx_seq_one_letter_code
_entity_poly.pdbx_strand_id
1 'polypeptide(L)'
;MFPLMLYLSLGANVAITLPLTWMALRGGTAICTVLGPDSPSRRLLACLFATVTLLSLLGLYAWPTGHDETAMAVLLGLLPTQILWSLMAVPALPRNPLLWGGLALSALHGVTLSVVL
;
A
#
# COMPACT_ATOMS: atom_id res chain seq x y z
N MET A 1 14.42 12.60 10.90
CA MET A 1 14.37 11.76 9.68
C MET A 1 13.28 10.69 9.76
N PHE A 2 13.22 9.95 10.87
CA PHE A 2 12.21 8.91 11.04
C PHE A 2 10.76 9.40 10.86
N PRO A 3 10.30 10.49 11.54
CA PRO A 3 8.91 10.92 11.37
C PRO A 3 8.57 11.30 9.93
N LEU A 4 9.51 11.94 9.22
CA LEU A 4 9.31 12.30 7.83
C LEU A 4 9.12 11.05 6.95
N MET A 5 9.96 10.04 7.14
CA MET A 5 9.87 8.80 6.37
C MET A 5 8.58 8.04 6.68
N LEU A 6 8.14 8.03 7.94
CA LEU A 6 6.86 7.43 8.31
C LEU A 6 5.71 8.12 7.59
N TYR A 7 5.67 9.44 7.61
CA TYR A 7 4.60 10.18 6.94
C TYR A 7 4.65 9.99 5.42
N LEU A 8 5.82 9.97 4.83
CA LEU A 8 5.96 9.76 3.39
C LEU A 8 5.48 8.35 2.98
N SER A 9 5.93 7.32 3.68
CA SER A 9 5.54 5.94 3.35
C SER A 9 4.05 5.68 3.54
N LEU A 10 3.52 6.04 4.70
CA LEU A 10 2.11 5.80 5.00
C LEU A 10 1.20 6.74 4.22
N GLY A 11 1.61 7.99 4.03
CA GLY A 11 0.90 8.94 3.19
C GLY A 11 0.84 8.51 1.74
N ALA A 12 1.93 8.01 1.20
CA ALA A 12 1.97 7.47 -0.17
C ALA A 12 1.05 6.25 -0.30
N ASN A 13 1.01 5.37 0.71
CA ASN A 13 0.06 4.26 0.72
C ASN A 13 -1.37 4.75 0.59
N VAL A 14 -1.78 5.70 1.41
CA VAL A 14 -3.15 6.24 1.37
C VAL A 14 -3.41 6.88 0.01
N ALA A 15 -2.48 7.67 -0.50
CA ALA A 15 -2.63 8.39 -1.76
C ALA A 15 -2.81 7.44 -2.95
N ILE A 16 -2.23 6.25 -2.90
CA ILE A 16 -2.30 5.26 -3.97
C ILE A 16 -3.43 4.25 -3.74
N THR A 17 -3.52 3.68 -2.54
CA THR A 17 -4.47 2.60 -2.28
C THR A 17 -5.90 3.06 -2.13
N LEU A 18 -6.14 4.26 -1.64
CA LEU A 18 -7.50 4.77 -1.50
C LEU A 18 -8.20 4.95 -2.86
N PRO A 19 -7.60 5.64 -3.85
CA PRO A 19 -8.19 5.69 -5.19
C PRO A 19 -8.32 4.32 -5.84
N LEU A 20 -7.34 3.43 -5.66
CA LEU A 20 -7.41 2.07 -6.21
C LEU A 20 -8.56 1.27 -5.61
N THR A 21 -8.79 1.39 -4.31
CA THR A 21 -9.94 0.75 -3.64
C THR A 21 -11.25 1.19 -4.28
N TRP A 22 -11.42 2.51 -4.42
CA TRP A 22 -12.62 3.08 -4.99
C TRP A 22 -12.83 2.62 -6.43
N MET A 23 -11.79 2.72 -7.25
CA MET A 23 -11.85 2.32 -8.66
C MET A 23 -12.10 0.82 -8.81
N ALA A 24 -11.49 -0.01 -7.97
CA ALA A 24 -11.67 -1.46 -8.01
C ALA A 24 -13.10 -1.88 -7.66
N LEU A 25 -13.78 -1.12 -6.80
CA LEU A 25 -15.17 -1.38 -6.44
C LEU A 25 -16.15 -0.83 -7.49
N ARG A 26 -15.88 0.37 -8.00
CA ARG A 26 -16.77 1.03 -8.96
C ARG A 26 -16.61 0.52 -10.38
N GLY A 27 -15.38 0.17 -10.76
CA GLY A 27 -15.06 -0.21 -12.12
C GLY A 27 -14.80 1.01 -13.01
N GLY A 28 -14.76 0.76 -14.31
CA GLY A 28 -14.41 1.75 -15.32
C GLY A 28 -13.46 1.14 -16.34
N THR A 29 -13.32 1.75 -17.51
CA THR A 29 -12.51 1.21 -18.59
C THR A 29 -11.06 1.01 -18.19
N ALA A 30 -10.47 2.02 -17.53
CA ALA A 30 -9.08 1.97 -17.13
C ALA A 30 -8.81 0.86 -16.11
N ILE A 31 -9.69 0.75 -15.08
CA ILE A 31 -9.51 -0.26 -14.04
C ILE A 31 -9.77 -1.66 -14.56
N CYS A 32 -10.69 -1.83 -15.50
CA CYS A 32 -10.94 -3.12 -16.12
C CYS A 32 -9.74 -3.59 -16.95
N THR A 33 -9.01 -2.65 -17.56
CA THR A 33 -7.80 -2.97 -18.30
C THR A 33 -6.68 -3.46 -17.37
N VAL A 34 -6.57 -2.88 -16.18
CA VAL A 34 -5.50 -3.15 -15.23
C VAL A 34 -5.83 -4.33 -14.32
N LEU A 35 -7.05 -4.38 -13.77
CA LEU A 35 -7.46 -5.37 -12.78
C LEU A 35 -8.42 -6.43 -13.33
N GLY A 36 -8.85 -6.27 -14.57
CA GLY A 36 -9.82 -7.17 -15.16
C GLY A 36 -11.26 -6.77 -14.90
N PRO A 37 -12.22 -7.58 -15.40
CA PRO A 37 -13.65 -7.32 -15.23
C PRO A 37 -14.07 -7.43 -13.76
N ASP A 38 -15.24 -6.89 -13.44
CA ASP A 38 -15.81 -7.03 -12.10
C ASP A 38 -15.98 -8.52 -11.79
N SER A 39 -15.38 -8.95 -10.69
CA SER A 39 -15.33 -10.33 -10.27
C SER A 39 -15.09 -10.41 -8.77
N PRO A 40 -15.37 -11.57 -8.13
CA PRO A 40 -15.01 -11.75 -6.72
C PRO A 40 -13.53 -11.47 -6.44
N SER A 41 -12.64 -11.87 -7.36
CA SER A 41 -11.20 -11.65 -7.21
C SER A 41 -10.85 -10.16 -7.19
N ARG A 42 -11.45 -9.36 -8.08
CA ARG A 42 -11.24 -7.92 -8.09
C ARG A 42 -11.76 -7.25 -6.82
N ARG A 43 -12.90 -7.72 -6.32
CA ARG A 43 -13.47 -7.22 -5.06
C ARG A 43 -12.61 -7.58 -3.86
N LEU A 44 -12.02 -8.77 -3.83
CA LEU A 44 -11.07 -9.15 -2.79
C LEU A 44 -9.82 -8.27 -2.84
N LEU A 45 -9.35 -7.95 -4.04
CA LEU A 45 -8.21 -7.04 -4.20
C LEU A 45 -8.55 -5.64 -3.69
N ALA A 46 -9.78 -5.17 -3.93
CA ALA A 46 -10.26 -3.90 -3.36
C ALA A 46 -10.25 -3.93 -1.84
N CYS A 47 -10.66 -5.04 -1.23
CA CYS A 47 -10.60 -5.20 0.23
C CYS A 47 -9.16 -5.16 0.75
N LEU A 48 -8.22 -5.74 0.01
CA LEU A 48 -6.80 -5.69 0.36
C LEU A 48 -6.29 -4.24 0.31
N PHE A 49 -6.60 -3.49 -0.74
CA PHE A 49 -6.25 -2.08 -0.83
C PHE A 49 -6.88 -1.26 0.28
N ALA A 50 -8.15 -1.53 0.61
CA ALA A 50 -8.83 -0.87 1.73
C ALA A 50 -8.14 -1.17 3.06
N THR A 51 -7.70 -2.40 3.28
CA THR A 51 -6.97 -2.79 4.48
C THR A 51 -5.66 -2.02 4.60
N VAL A 52 -4.90 -1.92 3.51
CA VAL A 52 -3.65 -1.14 3.48
C VAL A 52 -3.93 0.33 3.80
N THR A 53 -4.99 0.89 3.22
CA THR A 53 -5.40 2.27 3.47
C THR A 53 -5.72 2.49 4.95
N LEU A 54 -6.53 1.61 5.53
CA LEU A 54 -6.96 1.74 6.94
C LEU A 54 -5.78 1.59 7.90
N LEU A 55 -4.89 0.62 7.66
CA LEU A 55 -3.70 0.45 8.49
C LEU A 55 -2.75 1.62 8.37
N SER A 56 -2.60 2.17 7.17
CA SER A 56 -1.77 3.36 6.96
C SER A 56 -2.33 4.57 7.68
N LEU A 57 -3.65 4.76 7.64
CA LEU A 57 -4.31 5.84 8.39
C LEU A 57 -4.14 5.65 9.90
N LEU A 58 -4.22 4.42 10.39
CA LEU A 58 -3.99 4.12 11.79
C LEU A 58 -2.58 4.54 12.21
N GLY A 59 -1.57 4.19 11.43
CA GLY A 59 -0.19 4.58 11.70
C GLY A 59 0.01 6.09 11.66
N LEU A 60 -0.59 6.76 10.68
CA LEU A 60 -0.53 8.22 10.56
C LEU A 60 -1.20 8.94 11.74
N TYR A 61 -2.25 8.36 12.29
CA TYR A 61 -2.92 8.88 13.48
C TYR A 61 -2.14 8.58 14.76
N ALA A 62 -1.61 7.35 14.87
CA ALA A 62 -0.97 6.88 16.09
C ALA A 62 0.30 7.65 16.43
N TRP A 63 1.11 7.98 15.44
CA TRP A 63 2.39 8.66 15.67
C TRP A 63 2.21 10.05 16.31
N PRO A 64 1.41 10.98 15.72
CA PRO A 64 1.27 12.32 16.31
C PRO A 64 0.48 12.32 17.64
N THR A 65 -0.29 11.27 17.93
CA THR A 65 -1.05 11.18 19.19
C THR A 65 -0.30 10.47 20.31
N GLY A 66 0.98 10.16 20.10
CA GLY A 66 1.83 9.56 21.13
C GLY A 66 1.73 8.05 21.25
N HIS A 67 1.04 7.38 20.35
CA HIS A 67 0.94 5.92 20.32
C HIS A 67 2.06 5.32 19.47
N ASP A 68 3.30 5.54 19.91
CA ASP A 68 4.49 5.16 19.13
C ASP A 68 4.59 3.67 18.88
N GLU A 69 4.20 2.84 19.86
CA GLU A 69 4.22 1.39 19.72
C GLU A 69 3.26 0.92 18.63
N THR A 70 2.07 1.51 18.58
CA THR A 70 1.09 1.19 17.55
C THR A 70 1.60 1.61 16.18
N ALA A 71 2.17 2.80 16.06
CA ALA A 71 2.75 3.28 14.81
C ALA A 71 3.88 2.37 14.34
N MET A 72 4.75 1.95 15.24
CA MET A 72 5.85 1.04 14.91
C MET A 72 5.34 -0.34 14.52
N ALA A 73 4.32 -0.85 15.20
CA ALA A 73 3.72 -2.14 14.87
C ALA A 73 3.12 -2.11 13.45
N VAL A 74 2.41 -1.04 13.11
CA VAL A 74 1.87 -0.86 11.76
C VAL A 74 3.01 -0.82 10.75
N LEU A 75 4.03 -0.02 11.01
CA LEU A 75 5.13 0.15 10.08
C LEU A 75 5.86 -1.17 9.83
N LEU A 76 6.27 -1.85 10.89
CA LEU A 76 7.05 -3.08 10.81
C LEU A 76 6.25 -4.28 10.30
N GLY A 77 4.93 -4.25 10.45
CA GLY A 77 4.06 -5.28 9.89
C GLY A 77 3.68 -5.01 8.45
N LEU A 78 3.28 -3.77 8.15
CA LEU A 78 2.72 -3.43 6.85
C LEU A 78 3.77 -3.28 5.76
N LEU A 79 4.85 -2.54 6.01
CA LEU A 79 5.81 -2.22 4.96
C LEU A 79 6.56 -3.44 4.42
N PRO A 80 7.10 -4.36 5.26
CA PRO A 80 7.70 -5.58 4.73
C PRO A 80 6.73 -6.44 3.95
N THR A 81 5.49 -6.54 4.42
CA THR A 81 4.43 -7.31 3.74
C THR A 81 4.18 -6.74 2.34
N GLN A 82 4.08 -5.42 2.22
CA GLN A 82 3.87 -4.78 0.92
C GLN A 82 5.07 -4.98 -0.01
N ILE A 83 6.28 -4.89 0.50
CA ILE A 83 7.50 -5.11 -0.28
C ILE A 83 7.51 -6.53 -0.85
N LEU A 84 7.26 -7.52 0.01
CA LEU A 84 7.22 -8.93 -0.40
C LEU A 84 6.12 -9.17 -1.44
N TRP A 85 4.93 -8.65 -1.18
CA TRP A 85 3.81 -8.81 -2.09
C TRP A 85 4.11 -8.21 -3.47
N SER A 86 4.70 -7.00 -3.50
CA SER A 86 5.06 -6.33 -4.75
C SER A 86 6.12 -7.11 -5.52
N LEU A 87 7.13 -7.64 -4.83
CA LEU A 87 8.18 -8.44 -5.47
C LEU A 87 7.63 -9.73 -6.03
N MET A 88 6.72 -10.39 -5.31
CA MET A 88 6.08 -11.61 -5.78
C MET A 88 5.14 -11.36 -6.95
N ALA A 89 4.58 -10.16 -7.06
CA ALA A 89 3.70 -9.80 -8.17
C ALA A 89 4.44 -9.65 -9.50
N VAL A 90 5.75 -9.38 -9.49
CA VAL A 90 6.54 -9.20 -10.71
C VAL A 90 6.43 -10.41 -11.66
N PRO A 91 6.71 -11.66 -11.22
CA PRO A 91 6.52 -12.82 -12.10
C PRO A 91 5.06 -13.17 -12.33
N ALA A 92 4.17 -12.84 -11.39
CA ALA A 92 2.76 -13.22 -11.47
C ALA A 92 1.95 -12.33 -12.44
N LEU A 93 2.32 -11.05 -12.56
CA LEU A 93 1.59 -10.05 -13.36
C LEU A 93 2.55 -9.27 -14.27
N PRO A 94 3.23 -9.94 -15.20
CA PRO A 94 4.20 -9.25 -16.06
C PRO A 94 3.50 -8.19 -16.92
N ARG A 95 4.14 -7.04 -17.06
CA ARG A 95 3.67 -5.90 -17.86
C ARG A 95 2.39 -5.24 -17.36
N ASN A 96 2.00 -5.46 -16.10
CA ASN A 96 0.86 -4.76 -15.52
C ASN A 96 1.32 -3.40 -14.98
N PRO A 97 0.61 -2.28 -15.31
CA PRO A 97 0.99 -0.95 -14.81
C PRO A 97 1.06 -0.84 -13.29
N LEU A 98 0.28 -1.65 -12.56
CA LEU A 98 0.32 -1.66 -11.10
C LEU A 98 1.69 -2.08 -10.54
N LEU A 99 2.48 -2.85 -11.29
CA LEU A 99 3.81 -3.26 -10.85
C LEU A 99 4.72 -2.07 -10.62
N TRP A 100 4.66 -1.06 -11.50
CA TRP A 100 5.52 0.12 -11.38
C TRP A 100 5.21 0.89 -10.11
N GLY A 101 3.92 1.09 -9.81
CA GLY A 101 3.50 1.73 -8.57
C GLY A 101 3.92 0.92 -7.34
N GLY A 102 3.73 -0.40 -7.38
CA GLY A 102 4.12 -1.29 -6.30
C GLY A 102 5.62 -1.30 -6.05
N LEU A 103 6.43 -1.32 -7.13
CA LEU A 103 7.88 -1.28 -7.01
C LEU A 103 8.37 0.06 -6.49
N ALA A 104 7.77 1.17 -6.93
CA ALA A 104 8.09 2.50 -6.41
C ALA A 104 7.79 2.61 -4.92
N LEU A 105 6.62 2.13 -4.49
CA LEU A 105 6.27 2.08 -3.07
C LEU A 105 7.23 1.18 -2.29
N SER A 106 7.62 0.04 -2.86
CA SER A 106 8.56 -0.87 -2.21
C SER A 106 9.91 -0.21 -1.99
N ALA A 107 10.39 0.58 -2.95
CA ALA A 107 11.63 1.33 -2.80
C ALA A 107 11.52 2.34 -1.67
N LEU A 108 10.42 3.10 -1.62
CA LEU A 108 10.16 4.07 -0.54
C LEU A 108 10.09 3.36 0.82
N HIS A 109 9.37 2.26 0.91
CA HIS A 109 9.24 1.49 2.14
C HIS A 109 10.57 0.88 2.58
N GLY A 110 11.39 0.43 1.62
CA GLY A 110 12.74 -0.06 1.91
C GLY A 110 13.61 1.01 2.52
N VAL A 111 13.58 2.23 2.00
CA VAL A 111 14.30 3.37 2.57
C VAL A 111 13.79 3.67 3.98
N THR A 112 12.47 3.68 4.17
CA THR A 112 11.87 3.91 5.49
C THR A 112 12.33 2.85 6.49
N LEU A 113 12.30 1.57 6.12
CA LEU A 113 12.73 0.50 6.99
C LEU A 113 14.22 0.62 7.33
N SER A 114 15.05 1.04 6.39
CA SER A 114 16.49 1.21 6.64
C SER A 114 16.76 2.33 7.66
N VAL A 115 15.91 3.33 7.72
CA VAL A 115 16.00 4.41 8.73
C VAL A 115 15.52 3.91 10.09
N VAL A 116 14.51 3.05 10.13
CA VAL A 116 13.92 2.52 11.37
C VAL A 116 14.81 1.43 11.99
N LEU A 117 15.34 0.55 11.17
CA LEU A 117 16.18 -0.56 11.62
C LEU A 117 17.63 -0.15 11.71
#